data_4dec3bba0ba9d134d6f26a5660135da9
#
_entry.id   4dec3bba0ba9d134d6f26a5660135da9
#
_cell.length_a   1.000
_cell.length_b   1.000
_cell.length_c   1.000
_cell.angle_alpha   90.00
_cell.angle_beta   90.00
_cell.angle_gamma   90.00
#
_symmetry.space_group_name_H-M   'P 1'
#
loop_
_entity.id
_entity.type
_entity.pdbx_description
1 polymer ?
#
loop_
_entity_poly.entity_id
_entity_poly.type
_entity_poly.pdbx_seq_one_letter_code
_entity_poly.pdbx_strand_id
1 'polypeptide(L)'
;MKKILSDLEDKIKNKTSIICLTEDYCINPMWAHYADNHNGVCIEYDFKNISNFIFKILCFPIEYVEKSNNTLELSALFDDNIKTNPVWPLRLVLRKSHDWQYEKEWRLIVSQFFKDFFYEKNHGDVYFDEYYSDKHYIKFIKPKSIYLGLDIDLKDEEKLIDICKFRKINVYKMKKDKSGYNLKSEPILEF
;
A
#
# COMPACT_ATOMS: atom_id res chain seq x y z
N MET A 1 0.63 -28.35 -15.94
CA MET A 1 0.93 -27.76 -14.61
C MET A 1 1.45 -26.32 -14.73
N LYS A 2 2.59 -26.05 -15.41
CA LYS A 2 3.10 -24.67 -15.59
C LYS A 2 2.06 -23.70 -16.20
N LYS A 3 1.26 -24.14 -17.17
CA LYS A 3 0.23 -23.33 -17.83
C LYS A 3 -0.93 -22.95 -16.87
N ILE A 4 -1.35 -23.87 -16.00
CA ILE A 4 -2.42 -23.59 -15.01
C ILE A 4 -1.93 -22.57 -13.98
N LEU A 5 -0.66 -22.63 -13.57
CA LEU A 5 -0.05 -21.66 -12.66
C LEU A 5 0.08 -20.29 -13.30
N SER A 6 0.56 -20.22 -14.57
CA SER A 6 0.63 -18.95 -15.29
C SER A 6 -0.75 -18.33 -15.49
N ASP A 7 -1.76 -19.11 -15.84
CA ASP A 7 -3.14 -18.63 -16.02
C ASP A 7 -3.76 -18.11 -14.70
N LEU A 8 -3.39 -18.73 -13.57
CA LEU A 8 -3.79 -18.26 -12.22
C LEU A 8 -3.05 -16.98 -11.82
N GLU A 9 -1.74 -16.91 -12.05
CA GLU A 9 -0.95 -15.70 -11.82
C GLU A 9 -1.47 -14.52 -12.64
N ASP A 10 -1.77 -14.76 -13.92
CA ASP A 10 -2.29 -13.73 -14.83
C ASP A 10 -3.69 -13.27 -14.38
N LYS A 11 -4.55 -14.18 -13.95
CA LYS A 11 -5.86 -13.84 -13.39
C LYS A 11 -5.77 -13.00 -12.12
N ILE A 12 -4.84 -13.35 -11.21
CA ILE A 12 -4.62 -12.58 -9.99
C ILE A 12 -4.06 -11.20 -10.32
N LYS A 13 -3.03 -11.12 -11.16
CA LYS A 13 -2.40 -9.86 -11.56
C LYS A 13 -3.38 -8.91 -12.26
N ASN A 14 -4.20 -9.43 -13.16
CA ASN A 14 -5.13 -8.61 -13.96
C ASN A 14 -6.41 -8.21 -13.19
N LYS A 15 -6.71 -8.88 -12.07
CA LYS A 15 -7.95 -8.66 -11.30
C LYS A 15 -7.71 -8.12 -9.90
N THR A 16 -6.47 -7.82 -9.54
CA THR A 16 -6.12 -7.38 -8.20
C THR A 16 -5.20 -6.18 -8.26
N SER A 17 -5.57 -5.10 -7.59
CA SER A 17 -4.72 -3.94 -7.35
C SER A 17 -4.24 -3.96 -5.91
N ILE A 18 -2.98 -3.63 -5.71
CA ILE A 18 -2.34 -3.63 -4.39
C ILE A 18 -1.79 -2.24 -4.13
N ILE A 19 -2.12 -1.68 -2.96
CA ILE A 19 -1.50 -0.47 -2.46
C ILE A 19 -0.60 -0.88 -1.30
N CYS A 20 0.71 -0.62 -1.46
CA CYS A 20 1.70 -0.89 -0.42
C CYS A 20 1.82 0.29 0.52
N LEU A 21 1.85 0.03 1.81
CA LEU A 21 1.92 0.99 2.90
C LEU A 21 3.05 0.58 3.85
N THR A 22 3.55 1.51 4.64
CA THR A 22 4.54 1.26 5.69
C THR A 22 4.06 1.81 7.03
N GLU A 23 4.54 1.23 8.12
CA GLU A 23 4.28 1.77 9.47
C GLU A 23 5.20 2.93 9.83
N ASP A 24 6.27 3.17 9.06
CA ASP A 24 7.34 4.07 9.48
C ASP A 24 7.84 4.92 8.31
N TYR A 25 7.66 6.22 8.42
CA TYR A 25 8.11 7.19 7.43
C TYR A 25 9.58 7.60 7.58
N CYS A 26 10.27 7.12 8.64
CA CYS A 26 11.68 7.46 8.88
C CYS A 26 12.67 6.46 8.26
N ILE A 27 12.22 5.46 7.54
CA ILE A 27 13.05 4.42 6.94
C ILE A 27 13.79 4.99 5.71
N ASN A 28 15.07 5.34 5.90
CA ASN A 28 15.88 6.00 4.88
C ASN A 28 15.93 5.27 3.52
N PRO A 29 16.14 3.92 3.43
CA PRO A 29 16.10 3.22 2.15
C PRO A 29 14.78 3.36 1.39
N MET A 30 13.64 3.50 2.07
CA MET A 30 12.35 3.66 1.39
C MET A 30 12.25 5.00 0.65
N TRP A 31 12.84 6.05 1.18
CA TRP A 31 12.89 7.36 0.50
C TRP A 31 13.72 7.29 -0.78
N ALA A 32 14.79 6.51 -0.77
CA ALA A 32 15.59 6.29 -1.98
C ALA A 32 14.82 5.47 -3.02
N HIS A 33 14.12 4.40 -2.59
CA HIS A 33 13.46 3.46 -3.51
C HIS A 33 12.12 3.98 -4.04
N TYR A 34 11.32 4.64 -3.19
CA TYR A 34 9.90 4.92 -3.49
C TYR A 34 9.56 6.41 -3.56
N ALA A 35 10.50 7.29 -3.21
CA ALA A 35 10.30 8.73 -3.20
C ALA A 35 11.33 9.48 -4.05
N ASP A 36 11.65 8.93 -5.22
CA ASP A 36 12.56 9.53 -6.19
C ASP A 36 13.85 10.07 -5.55
N ASN A 37 14.59 9.17 -4.84
CA ASN A 37 15.81 9.55 -4.13
C ASN A 37 15.63 10.79 -3.23
N HIS A 38 14.62 10.78 -2.39
CA HIS A 38 14.26 11.86 -1.47
C HIS A 38 13.65 13.13 -2.09
N ASN A 39 13.37 13.15 -3.40
CA ASN A 39 12.68 14.27 -4.06
C ASN A 39 11.14 14.16 -3.95
N GLY A 40 10.62 12.98 -3.64
CA GLY A 40 9.18 12.72 -3.55
C GLY A 40 8.58 13.04 -2.18
N VAL A 41 7.45 12.42 -1.91
CA VAL A 41 6.67 12.61 -0.68
C VAL A 41 6.25 11.28 -0.05
N CYS A 42 6.00 11.29 1.26
CA CYS A 42 5.30 10.23 1.95
C CYS A 42 3.94 10.75 2.44
N ILE A 43 2.89 9.95 2.24
CA ILE A 43 1.52 10.32 2.60
C ILE A 43 1.08 9.49 3.80
N GLU A 44 0.69 10.15 4.89
CA GLU A 44 0.19 9.50 6.11
C GLU A 44 -1.33 9.44 6.10
N TYR A 45 -1.87 8.25 6.38
CA TYR A 45 -3.28 8.01 6.62
C TYR A 45 -3.51 7.56 8.06
N ASP A 46 -4.53 8.08 8.71
CA ASP A 46 -4.94 7.65 10.05
C ASP A 46 -5.99 6.53 9.95
N PHE A 47 -5.54 5.29 9.97
CA PHE A 47 -6.41 4.12 9.87
C PHE A 47 -7.37 3.94 11.05
N LYS A 48 -7.11 4.57 12.20
CA LYS A 48 -8.01 4.49 13.36
C LYS A 48 -9.26 5.32 13.14
N ASN A 49 -9.10 6.48 12.49
CA ASN A 49 -10.17 7.44 12.24
C ASN A 49 -10.75 7.36 10.83
N ILE A 50 -10.21 6.50 9.96
CA ILE A 50 -10.81 6.26 8.65
C ILE A 50 -12.14 5.54 8.84
N SER A 51 -13.23 6.20 8.43
CA SER A 51 -14.57 5.62 8.37
C SER A 51 -14.71 4.55 7.29
N ASN A 52 -13.73 4.45 6.39
CA ASN A 52 -13.74 3.55 5.26
C ASN A 52 -13.51 2.11 5.72
N PHE A 53 -14.58 1.32 5.64
CA PHE A 53 -14.63 -0.09 6.03
C PHE A 53 -13.61 -0.96 5.29
N ILE A 54 -13.30 -0.63 4.02
CA ILE A 54 -12.41 -1.40 3.17
C ILE A 54 -10.99 -1.44 3.72
N PHE A 55 -10.48 -0.30 4.19
CA PHE A 55 -9.14 -0.24 4.77
C PHE A 55 -9.01 -1.12 6.01
N LYS A 56 -10.11 -1.29 6.76
CA LYS A 56 -10.11 -2.14 7.97
C LYS A 56 -10.15 -3.62 7.65
N ILE A 57 -10.72 -4.01 6.51
CA ILE A 57 -10.92 -5.43 6.15
C ILE A 57 -9.87 -5.94 5.18
N LEU A 58 -9.42 -5.12 4.25
CA LEU A 58 -8.54 -5.54 3.15
C LEU A 58 -7.10 -5.09 3.30
N CYS A 59 -6.72 -4.50 4.43
CA CYS A 59 -5.35 -4.12 4.73
C CYS A 59 -4.69 -5.15 5.65
N PHE A 60 -3.64 -5.79 5.17
CA PHE A 60 -2.97 -6.90 5.85
C PHE A 60 -1.48 -6.64 5.97
N PRO A 61 -0.85 -7.04 7.09
CA PRO A 61 0.59 -7.02 7.23
C PRO A 61 1.24 -8.08 6.33
N ILE A 62 2.45 -7.82 5.88
CA ILE A 62 3.23 -8.77 5.10
C ILE A 62 3.86 -9.85 6.00
N GLU A 63 3.81 -11.10 5.54
CA GLU A 63 4.58 -12.21 6.08
C GLU A 63 5.97 -12.20 5.43
N TYR A 64 7.00 -11.86 6.20
CA TYR A 64 8.38 -11.94 5.73
C TYR A 64 8.92 -13.35 5.88
N VAL A 65 9.41 -13.92 4.78
CA VAL A 65 9.84 -15.32 4.73
C VAL A 65 11.28 -15.43 4.25
N GLU A 66 12.00 -16.43 4.81
CA GLU A 66 13.31 -16.81 4.31
C GLU A 66 13.23 -17.36 2.87
N LYS A 67 14.26 -17.12 2.08
CA LYS A 67 14.31 -17.58 0.67
C LYS A 67 14.04 -19.07 0.49
N SER A 68 14.49 -19.90 1.45
CA SER A 68 14.27 -21.34 1.45
C SER A 68 12.81 -21.75 1.65
N ASN A 69 12.00 -20.92 2.32
CA ASN A 69 10.62 -21.19 2.67
C ASN A 69 9.62 -20.51 1.71
N ASN A 70 10.11 -19.90 0.65
CA ASN A 70 9.29 -19.15 -0.30
C ASN A 70 8.56 -20.02 -1.33
N THR A 71 8.79 -21.33 -1.31
CA THR A 71 7.98 -22.28 -2.07
C THR A 71 6.66 -22.47 -1.36
N LEU A 72 5.61 -21.81 -1.87
CA LEU A 72 4.27 -22.32 -1.67
C LEU A 72 4.30 -23.78 -2.13
N GLU A 73 4.05 -24.70 -1.22
CA GLU A 73 3.97 -26.10 -1.60
C GLU A 73 2.93 -26.21 -2.71
N LEU A 74 3.39 -26.55 -3.92
CA LEU A 74 2.51 -26.75 -5.08
C LEU A 74 1.43 -27.80 -4.77
N SER A 75 1.71 -28.72 -3.83
CA SER A 75 0.74 -29.65 -3.26
C SER A 75 -0.49 -28.96 -2.67
N ALA A 76 -0.33 -27.78 -2.07
CA ALA A 76 -1.43 -27.02 -1.51
C ALA A 76 -2.44 -26.54 -2.59
N LEU A 77 -2.02 -26.38 -3.83
CA LEU A 77 -2.90 -26.04 -4.96
C LEU A 77 -3.87 -27.19 -5.33
N PHE A 78 -3.55 -28.41 -4.93
CA PHE A 78 -4.33 -29.60 -5.22
C PHE A 78 -5.14 -30.08 -4.01
N ASP A 79 -5.00 -29.45 -2.85
CA ASP A 79 -5.81 -29.73 -1.69
C ASP A 79 -7.20 -29.07 -1.86
N ASP A 80 -8.24 -29.89 -1.91
CA ASP A 80 -9.61 -29.42 -2.09
C ASP A 80 -10.10 -28.52 -0.95
N ASN A 81 -9.57 -28.71 0.27
CA ASN A 81 -9.85 -27.81 1.40
C ASN A 81 -9.26 -26.42 1.20
N ILE A 82 -8.14 -26.31 0.46
CA ILE A 82 -7.50 -25.05 0.14
C ILE A 82 -8.19 -24.36 -1.04
N LYS A 83 -8.64 -25.11 -2.03
CA LYS A 83 -9.41 -24.56 -3.18
C LYS A 83 -10.70 -23.87 -2.75
N THR A 84 -11.31 -24.35 -1.68
CA THR A 84 -12.54 -23.77 -1.12
C THR A 84 -12.27 -22.60 -0.16
N ASN A 85 -11.01 -22.35 0.21
CA ASN A 85 -10.65 -21.27 1.11
C ASN A 85 -10.42 -19.95 0.32
N PRO A 86 -11.32 -18.96 0.40
CA PRO A 86 -11.22 -17.71 -0.36
C PRO A 86 -10.01 -16.85 0.04
N VAL A 87 -9.42 -17.11 1.21
CA VAL A 87 -8.25 -16.37 1.72
C VAL A 87 -6.93 -16.92 1.17
N TRP A 88 -6.92 -18.14 0.64
CA TRP A 88 -5.69 -18.78 0.16
C TRP A 88 -4.94 -17.95 -0.93
N PRO A 89 -5.62 -17.36 -1.95
CA PRO A 89 -4.94 -16.53 -2.94
C PRO A 89 -4.24 -15.31 -2.34
N LEU A 90 -4.69 -14.80 -1.19
CA LEU A 90 -4.07 -13.68 -0.50
C LEU A 90 -2.67 -14.02 0.01
N ARG A 91 -2.41 -15.28 0.36
CA ARG A 91 -1.07 -15.70 0.80
C ARG A 91 0.00 -15.51 -0.28
N LEU A 92 -0.38 -15.57 -1.55
CA LEU A 92 0.53 -15.32 -2.68
C LEU A 92 0.99 -13.86 -2.72
N VAL A 93 0.10 -12.94 -2.37
CA VAL A 93 0.34 -11.50 -2.46
C VAL A 93 0.74 -10.88 -1.13
N LEU A 94 0.72 -11.65 -0.02
CA LEU A 94 1.08 -11.16 1.32
C LEU A 94 2.45 -11.67 1.79
N ARG A 95 3.26 -12.25 0.91
CA ARG A 95 4.61 -12.73 1.24
C ARG A 95 5.67 -11.87 0.57
N LYS A 96 6.78 -11.67 1.28
CA LYS A 96 7.96 -10.94 0.80
C LYS A 96 9.23 -11.56 1.38
N SER A 97 10.36 -11.44 0.69
CA SER A 97 11.64 -11.88 1.25
C SER A 97 11.98 -11.13 2.53
N HIS A 98 12.54 -11.84 3.49
CA HIS A 98 13.01 -11.30 4.75
C HIS A 98 14.01 -10.14 4.57
N ASP A 99 14.75 -10.08 3.47
CA ASP A 99 15.65 -8.98 3.12
C ASP A 99 14.95 -7.60 3.13
N TRP A 100 13.60 -7.56 2.96
CA TRP A 100 12.78 -6.36 2.92
C TRP A 100 12.02 -6.08 4.21
N GLN A 101 12.33 -6.80 5.30
CA GLN A 101 11.60 -6.68 6.56
C GLN A 101 11.64 -5.26 7.15
N TYR A 102 12.67 -4.48 6.83
CA TYR A 102 12.79 -3.09 7.26
C TYR A 102 11.65 -2.21 6.76
N GLU A 103 10.95 -2.58 5.67
CA GLU A 103 9.85 -1.78 5.13
C GLU A 103 8.60 -1.81 6.01
N LYS A 104 8.46 -2.80 6.92
CA LYS A 104 7.27 -2.96 7.78
C LYS A 104 5.98 -2.82 6.96
N GLU A 105 5.94 -3.56 5.85
CA GLU A 105 4.94 -3.37 4.79
C GLU A 105 3.57 -3.91 5.18
N TRP A 106 2.56 -3.15 4.85
CA TRP A 106 1.15 -3.56 4.81
C TRP A 106 0.65 -3.46 3.37
N ARG A 107 -0.29 -4.30 3.01
CA ARG A 107 -0.93 -4.26 1.69
C ARG A 107 -2.43 -4.12 1.81
N LEU A 108 -2.95 -3.06 1.17
CA LEU A 108 -4.37 -2.94 0.91
C LEU A 108 -4.64 -3.63 -0.43
N ILE A 109 -5.47 -4.69 -0.39
CA ILE A 109 -5.75 -5.54 -1.55
C ILE A 109 -7.14 -5.24 -2.05
N VAL A 110 -7.23 -4.71 -3.28
CA VAL A 110 -8.49 -4.47 -3.98
C VAL A 110 -8.59 -5.45 -5.14
N SER A 111 -9.54 -6.37 -5.07
CA SER A 111 -9.70 -7.42 -6.08
C SER A 111 -11.13 -7.51 -6.57
N GLN A 112 -11.29 -7.76 -7.88
CA GLN A 112 -12.60 -8.05 -8.48
C GLN A 112 -13.27 -9.30 -7.87
N PHE A 113 -12.50 -10.21 -7.26
CA PHE A 113 -13.06 -11.35 -6.53
C PHE A 113 -13.93 -10.95 -5.34
N PHE A 114 -13.75 -9.74 -4.82
CA PHE A 114 -14.54 -9.18 -3.73
C PHE A 114 -15.65 -8.24 -4.22
N LYS A 115 -15.80 -8.08 -5.56
CA LYS A 115 -16.79 -7.16 -6.16
C LYS A 115 -18.18 -7.41 -5.59
N ASP A 116 -18.65 -8.64 -5.66
CA ASP A 116 -20.02 -9.01 -5.25
C ASP A 116 -20.22 -8.76 -3.75
N PHE A 117 -19.20 -9.06 -2.93
CA PHE A 117 -19.25 -8.81 -1.49
C PHE A 117 -19.43 -7.32 -1.14
N PHE A 118 -18.80 -6.43 -1.91
CA PHE A 118 -18.88 -4.98 -1.68
C PHE A 118 -20.14 -4.36 -2.28
N TYR A 119 -20.60 -4.86 -3.43
CA TYR A 119 -21.83 -4.38 -4.07
C TYR A 119 -23.07 -4.74 -3.26
N GLU A 120 -23.18 -5.97 -2.78
CA GLU A 120 -24.35 -6.44 -2.02
C GLU A 120 -24.51 -5.71 -0.67
N LYS A 121 -23.43 -5.18 -0.09
CA LYS A 121 -23.46 -4.50 1.20
C LYS A 121 -23.48 -2.98 1.13
N ASN A 122 -23.72 -2.37 -0.02
CA ASN A 122 -23.77 -0.89 -0.21
C ASN A 122 -22.55 -0.14 0.34
N HIS A 123 -21.39 -0.76 0.40
CA HIS A 123 -20.16 -0.12 0.80
C HIS A 123 -19.52 0.60 -0.39
N GLY A 124 -20.11 1.73 -0.81
CA GLY A 124 -19.73 2.53 -1.96
C GLY A 124 -18.35 3.21 -1.91
N ASP A 125 -17.38 2.58 -1.26
CA ASP A 125 -16.03 3.11 -1.10
C ASP A 125 -15.02 2.55 -2.12
N VAL A 126 -15.39 1.51 -2.90
CA VAL A 126 -14.61 1.01 -4.02
C VAL A 126 -15.42 1.16 -5.29
N TYR A 127 -14.86 1.86 -6.26
CA TYR A 127 -15.42 1.97 -7.60
C TYR A 127 -14.68 0.98 -8.50
N PHE A 128 -15.40 0.01 -9.03
CA PHE A 128 -14.95 -0.81 -10.14
C PHE A 128 -15.44 -0.12 -11.41
N ASP A 129 -14.52 0.44 -12.18
CA ASP A 129 -14.88 1.08 -13.44
C ASP A 129 -15.27 0.01 -14.45
N GLU A 130 -16.55 0.00 -14.84
CA GLU A 130 -17.07 -0.92 -15.87
C GLU A 130 -16.52 -0.61 -17.27
N TYR A 131 -16.09 0.63 -17.49
CA TYR A 131 -15.54 1.09 -18.77
C TYR A 131 -14.07 0.69 -18.98
N TYR A 132 -13.31 0.51 -17.87
CA TYR A 132 -11.92 0.06 -17.86
C TYR A 132 -11.81 -1.17 -16.98
N SER A 133 -12.02 -2.34 -17.55
CA SER A 133 -12.10 -3.63 -16.83
C SER A 133 -10.86 -3.99 -15.99
N ASP A 134 -9.80 -3.23 -16.14
CA ASP A 134 -8.47 -3.41 -15.54
C ASP A 134 -8.08 -2.35 -14.49
N LYS A 135 -8.93 -1.33 -14.26
CA LYS A 135 -8.65 -0.28 -13.27
C LYS A 135 -9.59 -0.34 -12.08
N HIS A 136 -9.01 -0.32 -10.90
CA HIS A 136 -9.72 -0.25 -9.63
C HIS A 136 -9.44 1.12 -9.00
N TYR A 137 -10.50 1.82 -8.60
CA TYR A 137 -10.39 3.10 -7.92
C TYR A 137 -10.90 2.97 -6.49
N ILE A 138 -10.18 3.58 -5.57
CA ILE A 138 -10.62 3.74 -4.20
C ILE A 138 -11.04 5.19 -4.03
N LYS A 139 -12.18 5.40 -3.34
CA LYS A 139 -12.63 6.75 -3.00
C LYS A 139 -11.50 7.52 -2.31
N PHE A 140 -11.29 8.76 -2.73
CA PHE A 140 -10.27 9.61 -2.14
C PHE A 140 -10.45 9.70 -0.62
N ILE A 141 -9.38 9.40 0.09
CA ILE A 141 -9.30 9.54 1.53
C ILE A 141 -8.39 10.71 1.83
N LYS A 142 -8.89 11.64 2.66
CA LYS A 142 -8.10 12.78 3.09
C LYS A 142 -6.89 12.28 3.90
N PRO A 143 -5.66 12.59 3.48
CA PRO A 143 -4.48 12.30 4.27
C PRO A 143 -4.51 13.04 5.61
N LYS A 144 -3.92 12.45 6.63
CA LYS A 144 -3.65 13.12 7.91
C LYS A 144 -2.48 14.09 7.75
N SER A 145 -1.40 13.63 7.11
CA SER A 145 -0.18 14.42 6.92
C SER A 145 0.51 14.07 5.60
N ILE A 146 1.31 15.00 5.11
CA ILE A 146 2.26 14.79 4.01
C ILE A 146 3.66 15.14 4.52
N TYR A 147 4.61 14.23 4.28
CA TYR A 147 6.03 14.43 4.57
C TYR A 147 6.76 14.69 3.27
N LEU A 148 7.40 15.86 3.17
CA LEU A 148 8.19 16.27 2.01
C LEU A 148 9.61 15.72 2.13
N GLY A 149 10.11 15.14 1.05
CA GLY A 149 11.47 14.57 1.01
C GLY A 149 12.56 15.61 1.29
N LEU A 150 13.76 15.13 1.61
CA LEU A 150 14.91 15.98 1.92
C LEU A 150 15.21 16.97 0.79
N ASP A 151 15.19 16.46 -0.45
CA ASP A 151 15.71 17.10 -1.65
C ASP A 151 14.59 17.50 -2.64
N ILE A 152 13.33 17.57 -2.16
CA ILE A 152 12.19 17.99 -2.99
C ILE A 152 12.44 19.36 -3.62
N ASP A 153 12.09 19.51 -4.90
CA ASP A 153 12.18 20.79 -5.61
C ASP A 153 11.32 21.87 -4.95
N LEU A 154 11.84 23.08 -4.85
CA LEU A 154 11.17 24.21 -4.19
C LEU A 154 9.81 24.52 -4.79
N LYS A 155 9.66 24.42 -6.12
CA LYS A 155 8.35 24.69 -6.77
C LYS A 155 7.31 23.64 -6.42
N ASP A 156 7.71 22.39 -6.30
CA ASP A 156 6.80 21.31 -5.91
C ASP A 156 6.49 21.36 -4.42
N GLU A 157 7.47 21.74 -3.60
CA GLU A 157 7.26 22.01 -2.17
C GLU A 157 6.22 23.11 -1.97
N GLU A 158 6.37 24.29 -2.62
CA GLU A 158 5.42 25.42 -2.54
C GLU A 158 4.01 25.00 -2.97
N LYS A 159 3.87 24.34 -4.13
CA LYS A 159 2.57 23.84 -4.61
C LYS A 159 1.89 22.90 -3.63
N LEU A 160 2.64 21.95 -3.05
CA LEU A 160 2.11 20.99 -2.10
C LEU A 160 1.67 21.68 -0.81
N ILE A 161 2.44 22.64 -0.31
CA ILE A 161 2.08 23.44 0.87
C ILE A 161 0.76 24.18 0.61
N ASP A 162 0.59 24.83 -0.54
CA ASP A 162 -0.64 25.56 -0.90
C ASP A 162 -1.85 24.63 -0.98
N ILE A 163 -1.71 23.47 -1.61
CA ILE A 163 -2.77 22.46 -1.69
C ILE A 163 -3.13 21.96 -0.29
N CYS A 164 -2.14 21.67 0.55
CA CYS A 164 -2.35 21.15 1.89
C CYS A 164 -2.98 22.20 2.81
N LYS A 165 -2.60 23.48 2.67
CA LYS A 165 -3.20 24.59 3.39
C LYS A 165 -4.68 24.72 3.05
N PHE A 166 -5.04 24.68 1.77
CA PHE A 166 -6.44 24.72 1.33
C PHE A 166 -7.26 23.53 1.86
N ARG A 167 -6.66 22.33 1.91
CA ARG A 167 -7.31 21.10 2.34
C ARG A 167 -7.22 20.83 3.83
N LYS A 168 -6.53 21.65 4.60
CA LYS A 168 -6.23 21.46 6.02
C LYS A 168 -5.58 20.09 6.27
N ILE A 169 -4.43 19.85 5.64
CA ILE A 169 -3.59 18.66 5.77
C ILE A 169 -2.27 19.10 6.38
N ASN A 170 -1.80 18.40 7.41
CA ASN A 170 -0.51 18.72 8.03
C ASN A 170 0.64 18.46 7.06
N VAL A 171 1.67 19.30 7.11
CA VAL A 171 2.86 19.19 6.26
C VAL A 171 4.11 19.20 7.12
N TYR A 172 4.98 18.25 6.88
CA TYR A 172 6.28 18.11 7.52
C TYR A 172 7.38 18.04 6.48
N LYS A 173 8.56 18.57 6.80
CA LYS A 173 9.78 18.42 6.01
C LYS A 173 10.65 17.34 6.64
N MET A 174 11.11 16.39 5.83
CA MET A 174 12.13 15.44 6.28
C MET A 174 13.48 16.12 6.39
N LYS A 175 14.22 15.78 7.44
CA LYS A 175 15.58 16.24 7.69
C LYS A 175 16.44 15.11 8.24
N LYS A 176 17.75 15.22 8.08
CA LYS A 176 18.70 14.35 8.77
C LYS A 176 18.76 14.75 10.24
N ASP A 177 18.88 13.77 11.12
CA ASP A 177 19.15 14.03 12.54
C ASP A 177 20.58 14.55 12.74
N LYS A 178 20.95 14.81 13.99
CA LYS A 178 22.31 15.30 14.34
C LYS A 178 23.41 14.29 13.99
N SER A 179 23.11 13.00 13.92
CA SER A 179 24.07 11.95 13.53
C SER A 179 24.29 11.92 12.02
N GLY A 180 23.36 12.47 11.24
CA GLY A 180 23.34 12.43 9.78
C GLY A 180 22.88 11.11 9.17
N TYR A 181 22.56 10.11 9.99
CA TYR A 181 22.17 8.77 9.53
C TYR A 181 20.66 8.53 9.57
N ASN A 182 19.97 9.11 10.55
CA ASN A 182 18.54 8.91 10.71
C ASN A 182 17.75 10.09 10.15
N LEU A 183 16.52 9.79 9.73
CA LEU A 183 15.57 10.80 9.31
C LEU A 183 14.70 11.21 10.50
N LYS A 184 14.36 12.48 10.52
CA LYS A 184 13.33 13.07 11.39
C LYS A 184 12.45 14.00 10.58
N SER A 185 11.27 14.31 11.06
CA SER A 185 10.41 15.31 10.45
C SER A 185 10.36 16.59 11.28
N GLU A 186 10.25 17.73 10.60
CA GLU A 186 9.99 19.03 11.23
C GLU A 186 8.70 19.62 10.65
N PRO A 187 7.81 20.18 11.48
CA PRO A 187 6.54 20.73 11.01
C PRO A 187 6.76 21.97 10.14
N ILE A 188 6.01 22.06 9.04
CA ILE A 188 5.85 23.27 8.23
C ILE A 188 4.47 23.85 8.44
N LEU A 189 3.43 23.00 8.49
CA LEU A 189 2.03 23.40 8.57
C LEU A 189 1.28 22.37 9.43
N GLU A 190 0.58 22.85 10.47
CA GLU A 190 -0.24 22.02 11.36
C GLU A 190 -1.63 22.64 11.55
N PHE A 191 -2.67 21.76 11.64
CA PHE A 191 -4.08 22.15 11.81
C PHE A 191 -4.72 21.44 12.99
#